data_bf6732810db8bf9dd9bea4a6a8948992
#
_entry.id   bf6732810db8bf9dd9bea4a6a8948992
#
_cell.length_a   1.000
_cell.length_b   1.000
_cell.length_c   1.000
_cell.angle_alpha   90.00
_cell.angle_beta   90.00
_cell.angle_gamma   90.00
#
_symmetry.space_group_name_H-M   'P 1'
#
loop_
_entity.id
_entity.type
_entity.pdbx_description
1 polymer ?
#
loop_
_entity_poly.entity_id
_entity_poly.type
_entity_poly.pdbx_seq_one_letter_code
_entity_poly.pdbx_strand_id
1 'polypeptide(L)'
;MIQFNDINQEMPYQLLKKKYDEAFDKGQKAIEAISISSFNKDKGEVDSRYVNLKFITNNEFIFFSNYNSPKGLAFNSYNQIAALLYWPIINVQIRMKAKIKKTSSEYNQKYFFDRLKEKNALAISSNQSKKNRLFSNDPEEL
;
A
#
# COMPACT_ATOMS: atom_id res chain seq x y z
N MET A 1 8.37 0.75 -9.84
CA MET A 1 8.82 2.00 -9.20
C MET A 1 7.66 2.70 -8.53
N ILE A 2 7.86 3.13 -7.30
CA ILE A 2 6.82 3.87 -6.58
C ILE A 2 6.97 5.35 -6.89
N GLN A 3 5.86 6.02 -7.14
CA GLN A 3 5.87 7.45 -7.39
C GLN A 3 5.48 8.18 -6.11
N PHE A 4 6.34 9.06 -5.64
CA PHE A 4 6.10 9.83 -4.43
C PHE A 4 5.61 11.22 -4.78
N ASN A 5 4.53 11.65 -4.14
CA ASN A 5 3.96 12.97 -4.36
C ASN A 5 3.70 13.60 -3.01
N ASP A 6 4.05 14.88 -2.86
CA ASP A 6 3.71 15.62 -1.64
C ASP A 6 4.14 14.84 -0.38
N ILE A 7 5.43 14.57 -0.28
CA ILE A 7 5.96 13.74 0.82
C ILE A 7 5.64 14.37 2.17
N ASN A 8 5.04 13.61 3.05
CA ASN A 8 4.72 14.07 4.39
C ASN A 8 6.00 14.42 5.14
N GLN A 9 5.96 15.50 5.91
CA GLN A 9 7.15 16.01 6.60
C GLN A 9 7.50 15.26 7.87
N GLU A 10 6.64 14.39 8.35
CA GLU A 10 6.94 13.66 9.56
C GLU A 10 8.04 12.63 9.34
N MET A 11 8.80 12.40 10.38
CA MET A 11 10.00 11.57 10.30
C MET A 11 9.82 10.20 9.65
N PRO A 12 8.81 9.42 9.98
CA PRO A 12 8.69 8.10 9.37
C PRO A 12 8.56 8.14 7.86
N TYR A 13 7.87 9.16 7.32
CA TYR A 13 7.70 9.26 5.88
C TYR A 13 8.97 9.75 5.20
N GLN A 14 9.68 10.66 5.83
CA GLN A 14 10.95 11.14 5.33
C GLN A 14 11.97 10.01 5.30
N LEU A 15 12.00 9.22 6.36
CA LEU A 15 12.91 8.10 6.44
C LEU A 15 12.56 7.03 5.40
N LEU A 16 11.28 6.78 5.21
CA LEU A 16 10.84 5.83 4.20
C LEU A 16 11.33 6.24 2.82
N LYS A 17 11.17 7.51 2.47
CA LYS A 17 11.62 8.01 1.18
C LYS A 17 13.13 7.86 1.03
N LYS A 18 13.86 8.18 2.07
CA LYS A 18 15.32 8.07 2.05
C LYS A 18 15.74 6.61 1.83
N LYS A 19 15.11 5.69 2.53
CA LYS A 19 15.43 4.26 2.39
C LYS A 19 15.00 3.73 1.02
N TYR A 20 13.89 4.22 0.51
CA TYR A 20 13.46 3.85 -0.82
C TYR A 20 14.51 4.27 -1.85
N ASP A 21 15.01 5.51 -1.76
CA ASP A 21 16.01 6.00 -2.69
C ASP A 21 17.30 5.16 -2.61
N GLU A 22 17.72 4.80 -1.40
CA GLU A 22 18.89 3.94 -1.23
C GLU A 22 18.69 2.59 -1.90
N ALA A 23 17.54 1.97 -1.66
CA ALA A 23 17.25 0.66 -2.22
C ALA A 23 17.14 0.73 -3.74
N PHE A 24 16.50 1.77 -4.24
CA PHE A 24 16.34 1.96 -5.68
C PHE A 24 17.69 2.12 -6.35
N ASP A 25 18.56 2.95 -5.78
CA ASP A 25 19.88 3.21 -6.34
C ASP A 25 20.74 1.95 -6.37
N LYS A 26 20.51 1.06 -5.43
CA LYS A 26 21.26 -0.20 -5.38
C LYS A 26 20.62 -1.30 -6.20
N GLY A 27 19.53 -0.99 -6.89
CA GLY A 27 18.91 -1.95 -7.80
C GLY A 27 17.98 -2.96 -7.14
N GLN A 28 17.33 -2.59 -6.04
CA GLN A 28 16.39 -3.50 -5.39
C GLN A 28 15.30 -3.92 -6.36
N LYS A 29 15.16 -5.22 -6.58
CA LYS A 29 14.11 -5.74 -7.44
C LYS A 29 12.79 -5.77 -6.68
N ALA A 30 11.70 -5.66 -7.43
CA ALA A 30 10.35 -5.69 -6.86
C ALA A 30 10.22 -4.70 -5.70
N ILE A 31 10.80 -3.52 -5.85
CA ILE A 31 10.88 -2.54 -4.78
C ILE A 31 9.50 -2.05 -4.37
N GLU A 32 8.53 -2.15 -5.26
CA GLU A 32 7.15 -1.70 -4.99
C GLU A 32 6.28 -2.80 -4.39
N ALA A 33 6.79 -4.01 -4.27
CA ALA A 33 5.98 -5.10 -3.73
C ALA A 33 5.81 -4.96 -2.23
N ILE A 34 4.56 -5.01 -1.78
CA ILE A 34 4.28 -4.90 -0.36
C ILE A 34 3.32 -6.01 0.03
N SER A 35 3.60 -6.66 1.13
CA SER A 35 2.75 -7.71 1.65
C SER A 35 1.64 -7.06 2.48
N ILE A 36 0.40 -7.42 2.21
CA ILE A 36 -0.74 -6.91 2.96
C ILE A 36 -1.47 -8.08 3.59
N SER A 37 -1.64 -8.01 4.90
CA SER A 37 -2.39 -8.99 5.66
C SER A 37 -3.73 -8.38 6.04
N SER A 38 -4.79 -9.10 5.76
CA SER A 38 -6.15 -8.64 6.02
C SER A 38 -6.92 -9.70 6.78
N PHE A 39 -7.98 -9.25 7.45
CA PHE A 39 -8.87 -10.13 8.20
C PHE A 39 -10.26 -10.06 7.58
N ASN A 40 -10.75 -11.20 7.11
CA ASN A 40 -12.12 -11.25 6.64
C ASN A 40 -12.98 -11.56 7.86
N LYS A 41 -13.70 -10.55 8.34
CA LYS A 41 -14.47 -10.65 9.56
C LYS A 41 -15.63 -11.64 9.40
N ASP A 42 -16.20 -11.69 8.22
CA ASP A 42 -17.35 -12.56 7.98
C ASP A 42 -16.96 -14.03 8.00
N LYS A 43 -15.75 -14.34 7.55
CA LYS A 43 -15.26 -15.72 7.54
C LYS A 43 -14.37 -16.06 8.71
N GLY A 44 -13.92 -15.05 9.45
CA GLY A 44 -13.00 -15.27 10.57
C GLY A 44 -11.62 -15.72 10.11
N GLU A 45 -11.17 -15.25 8.94
CA GLU A 45 -9.91 -15.72 8.35
C GLU A 45 -8.94 -14.57 8.10
N VAL A 46 -7.67 -14.85 8.32
CA VAL A 46 -6.59 -13.92 8.01
C VAL A 46 -5.90 -14.42 6.74
N ASP A 47 -5.56 -13.51 5.87
CA ASP A 47 -4.90 -13.86 4.62
C ASP A 47 -3.84 -12.81 4.28
N SER A 48 -2.83 -13.19 3.51
CA SER A 48 -1.76 -12.29 3.12
C SER A 48 -1.44 -12.46 1.64
N ARG A 49 -1.03 -11.39 0.99
CA ARG A 49 -0.63 -11.42 -0.42
C ARG A 49 0.28 -10.23 -0.69
N TYR A 50 1.04 -10.32 -1.76
CA TYR A 50 1.80 -9.18 -2.25
C TYR A 50 0.99 -8.39 -3.25
N VAL A 51 1.16 -7.10 -3.22
CA VAL A 51 0.55 -6.19 -4.17
C VAL A 51 1.61 -5.15 -4.53
N ASN A 52 1.37 -4.39 -5.57
CA ASN A 52 2.35 -3.38 -5.99
C ASN A 52 1.87 -1.98 -5.67
N LEU A 53 2.65 -1.27 -4.88
CA LEU A 53 2.37 0.12 -4.61
C LEU A 53 2.61 0.93 -5.87
N LYS A 54 1.73 1.88 -6.14
CA LYS A 54 1.89 2.78 -7.27
C LYS A 54 2.28 4.17 -6.83
N PHE A 55 1.63 4.68 -5.79
CA PHE A 55 1.86 6.03 -5.31
C PHE A 55 1.95 6.07 -3.81
N ILE A 56 2.80 6.95 -3.30
CA ILE A 56 2.76 7.33 -1.89
C ILE A 56 2.59 8.83 -1.91
N THR A 57 1.42 9.29 -1.48
CA THR A 57 1.06 10.68 -1.52
C THR A 57 0.73 11.13 -0.11
N ASN A 58 1.50 12.05 0.42
CA ASN A 58 1.38 12.51 1.80
C ASN A 58 1.45 11.29 2.74
N ASN A 59 0.38 10.93 3.41
CA ASN A 59 0.35 9.78 4.31
C ASN A 59 -0.48 8.64 3.75
N GLU A 60 -0.73 8.62 2.46
CA GLU A 60 -1.51 7.57 1.82
C GLU A 60 -0.66 6.76 0.87
N PHE A 61 -0.83 5.46 0.94
CA PHE A 61 -0.11 4.50 0.11
C PHE A 61 -1.13 3.86 -0.80
N ILE A 62 -0.96 3.99 -2.10
CA ILE A 62 -2.01 3.72 -3.07
C ILE A 62 -1.65 2.57 -3.99
N PHE A 63 -2.58 1.67 -4.18
CA PHE A 63 -2.46 0.56 -5.11
C PHE A 63 -3.81 0.35 -5.79
N PHE A 64 -3.81 -0.44 -6.86
CA PHE A 64 -5.04 -0.70 -7.61
C PHE A 64 -5.43 -2.16 -7.47
N SER A 65 -6.71 -2.41 -7.29
CA SER A 65 -7.22 -3.76 -7.10
C SER A 65 -8.68 -3.85 -7.48
N ASN A 66 -9.12 -5.07 -7.72
CA ASN A 66 -10.53 -5.34 -7.97
C ASN A 66 -11.25 -5.38 -6.62
N TYR A 67 -12.23 -4.52 -6.43
CA TYR A 67 -12.97 -4.45 -5.18
C TYR A 67 -13.72 -5.73 -4.87
N ASN A 68 -14.05 -6.52 -5.88
CA ASN A 68 -14.80 -7.75 -5.68
C ASN A 68 -13.91 -8.98 -5.53
N SER A 69 -12.60 -8.81 -5.51
CA SER A 69 -11.69 -9.92 -5.26
C SER A 69 -11.80 -10.37 -3.81
N PRO A 70 -11.30 -11.55 -3.45
CA PRO A 70 -11.31 -11.97 -2.06
C PRO A 70 -10.65 -10.97 -1.12
N LYS A 71 -9.56 -10.32 -1.55
CA LYS A 71 -8.93 -9.30 -0.72
C LYS A 71 -9.79 -8.05 -0.62
N GLY A 72 -10.47 -7.68 -1.71
CA GLY A 72 -11.36 -6.53 -1.68
C GLY A 72 -12.52 -6.75 -0.74
N LEU A 73 -13.08 -7.96 -0.74
CA LEU A 73 -14.15 -8.30 0.18
C LEU A 73 -13.66 -8.30 1.64
N ALA A 74 -12.45 -8.79 1.88
CA ALA A 74 -11.88 -8.78 3.21
C ALA A 74 -11.71 -7.35 3.72
N PHE A 75 -11.20 -6.45 2.87
CA PHE A 75 -11.02 -5.05 3.23
C PHE A 75 -12.35 -4.40 3.58
N ASN A 76 -13.39 -4.78 2.86
CA ASN A 76 -14.71 -4.22 3.09
C ASN A 76 -15.30 -4.71 4.41
N SER A 77 -15.01 -5.94 4.79
CA SER A 77 -15.54 -6.50 6.03
C SER A 77 -14.83 -5.95 7.26
N TYR A 78 -13.54 -5.63 7.13
CA TYR A 78 -12.74 -5.15 8.24
C TYR A 78 -11.59 -4.35 7.65
N ASN A 79 -11.53 -3.08 7.93
CA ASN A 79 -10.64 -2.20 7.20
C ASN A 79 -9.25 -2.02 7.79
N GLN A 80 -8.96 -2.64 8.91
CA GLN A 80 -7.61 -2.57 9.46
C GLN A 80 -6.74 -3.66 8.83
N ILE A 81 -5.54 -3.29 8.44
CA ILE A 81 -4.61 -4.22 7.82
C ILE A 81 -3.23 -4.07 8.43
N ALA A 82 -2.40 -5.06 8.20
CA ALA A 82 -0.97 -4.95 8.46
C ALA A 82 -0.24 -5.04 7.13
N ALA A 83 0.83 -4.30 6.99
CA ALA A 83 1.59 -4.29 5.76
C ALA A 83 3.08 -4.36 6.04
N LEU A 84 3.82 -4.88 5.08
CA LEU A 84 5.24 -5.12 5.25
C LEU A 84 5.98 -4.89 3.94
N LEU A 85 6.96 -4.01 3.98
CA LEU A 85 7.90 -3.84 2.90
C LEU A 85 9.23 -4.43 3.32
N TYR A 86 9.90 -5.09 2.40
CA TYR A 86 11.21 -5.65 2.70
C TYR A 86 12.16 -5.38 1.54
N TRP A 87 13.23 -4.66 1.83
CA TRP A 87 14.26 -4.35 0.86
C TRP A 87 15.58 -4.95 1.31
N PRO A 88 15.83 -6.23 0.97
CA PRO A 88 17.02 -6.92 1.44
C PRO A 88 18.33 -6.30 0.97
N ILE A 89 18.34 -5.61 -0.15
CA ILE A 89 19.58 -5.03 -0.66
C ILE A 89 20.18 -4.01 0.30
N ILE A 90 19.36 -3.40 1.13
CA ILE A 90 19.82 -2.48 2.17
C ILE A 90 19.47 -3.00 3.56
N ASN A 91 19.00 -4.24 3.64
CA ASN A 91 18.67 -4.89 4.89
C ASN A 91 17.65 -4.09 5.72
N VAL A 92 16.60 -3.64 5.07
CA VAL A 92 15.56 -2.85 5.73
C VAL A 92 14.21 -3.53 5.60
N GLN A 93 13.48 -3.56 6.70
CA GLN A 93 12.11 -4.04 6.76
C GLN A 93 11.26 -2.95 7.36
N ILE A 94 10.12 -2.67 6.75
CA ILE A 94 9.20 -1.62 7.21
C ILE A 94 7.86 -2.27 7.52
N ARG A 95 7.47 -2.18 8.77
CA ARG A 95 6.22 -2.78 9.25
C ARG A 95 5.20 -1.68 9.51
N MET A 96 3.96 -1.99 9.19
CA MET A 96 2.94 -0.97 9.23
C MET A 96 1.58 -1.52 9.63
N LYS A 97 0.81 -0.73 10.33
CA LYS A 97 -0.60 -1.01 10.58
C LYS A 97 -1.39 0.19 10.12
N ALA A 98 -2.50 -0.04 9.46
CA ALA A 98 -3.25 1.06 8.89
C ALA A 98 -4.68 0.67 8.60
N LYS A 99 -5.42 1.63 8.12
CA LYS A 99 -6.76 1.41 7.61
C LYS A 99 -6.75 1.57 6.11
N ILE A 100 -7.52 0.74 5.44
CA ILE A 100 -7.62 0.78 4.00
C ILE A 100 -8.97 1.36 3.63
N LYS A 101 -8.98 2.17 2.58
CA LYS A 101 -10.21 2.78 2.08
C LYS A 101 -10.11 2.96 0.58
N LYS A 102 -11.24 3.15 -0.07
CA LYS A 102 -11.26 3.48 -1.48
C LYS A 102 -10.77 4.91 -1.65
N THR A 103 -10.01 5.14 -2.71
CA THR A 103 -9.56 6.49 -3.00
C THR A 103 -10.70 7.29 -3.64
N SER A 104 -10.48 8.57 -3.82
CA SER A 104 -11.43 9.42 -4.52
C SER A 104 -11.50 9.00 -5.99
N SER A 105 -12.57 9.40 -6.65
CA SER A 105 -12.73 9.13 -8.07
C SER A 105 -11.64 9.79 -8.90
N GLU A 106 -10.99 10.78 -8.37
CA GLU A 106 -9.92 11.47 -9.06
C GLU A 106 -8.78 10.54 -9.45
N TYR A 107 -8.33 9.69 -8.53
CA TYR A 107 -7.29 8.72 -8.85
C TYR A 107 -7.78 7.71 -9.87
N ASN A 108 -9.01 7.27 -9.72
CA ASN A 108 -9.56 6.30 -10.65
C ASN A 108 -9.63 6.87 -12.06
N GLN A 109 -10.05 8.12 -12.22
CA GLN A 109 -10.13 8.76 -13.51
C GLN A 109 -8.76 9.01 -14.11
N LYS A 110 -7.82 9.50 -13.31
CA LYS A 110 -6.51 9.87 -13.80
C LYS A 110 -5.71 8.68 -14.31
N TYR A 111 -5.84 7.54 -13.66
CA TYR A 111 -5.03 6.38 -14.00
C TYR A 111 -5.82 5.23 -14.61
N PHE A 112 -7.10 5.46 -14.89
CA PHE A 112 -7.97 4.42 -15.38
C PHE A 112 -7.51 3.78 -16.67
N PHE A 113 -7.02 4.55 -17.60
CA PHE A 113 -6.66 4.03 -18.91
C PHE A 113 -5.56 3.00 -18.87
N ASP A 114 -4.78 2.98 -17.81
CA ASP A 114 -3.69 2.04 -17.70
C ASP A 114 -4.10 0.78 -16.97
N ARG A 115 -5.39 0.62 -16.67
CA ARG A 115 -5.83 -0.48 -15.82
C ARG A 115 -7.06 -1.16 -16.42
N LEU A 116 -7.28 -2.41 -16.01
CA LEU A 116 -8.50 -3.08 -16.36
C LEU A 116 -9.67 -2.41 -15.65
N LYS A 117 -10.84 -2.44 -16.28
CA LYS A 117 -11.99 -1.73 -15.76
C LYS A 117 -12.41 -2.15 -14.38
N GLU A 118 -12.21 -3.41 -14.03
CA GLU A 118 -12.64 -3.85 -12.73
C GLU A 118 -11.64 -3.49 -11.63
N LYS A 119 -10.52 -2.86 -11.96
CA LYS A 119 -9.55 -2.49 -10.96
C LYS A 119 -9.71 -1.03 -10.59
N ASN A 120 -9.72 -0.77 -9.31
CA ASN A 120 -9.89 0.57 -8.79
C ASN A 120 -8.82 0.87 -7.76
N ALA A 121 -8.57 2.15 -7.56
CA ALA A 121 -7.55 2.55 -6.62
C ALA A 121 -8.03 2.39 -5.18
N LEU A 122 -7.18 1.84 -4.37
CA LEU A 122 -7.40 1.72 -2.94
C LEU A 122 -6.28 2.47 -2.24
N ALA A 123 -6.61 3.20 -1.22
CA ALA A 123 -5.64 3.95 -0.46
C ALA A 123 -5.58 3.42 0.96
N ILE A 124 -4.37 3.33 1.45
CA ILE A 124 -4.16 2.96 2.82
C ILE A 124 -3.76 4.22 3.55
N SER A 125 -4.59 4.63 4.48
CA SER A 125 -4.34 5.82 5.25
C SER A 125 -3.57 5.45 6.48
N SER A 126 -2.44 6.07 6.65
CA SER A 126 -1.71 5.85 7.85
C SER A 126 -2.20 6.83 8.89
N ASN A 127 -2.18 6.43 10.11
CA ASN A 127 -2.63 7.24 11.21
C ASN A 127 -1.46 7.51 12.12
N GLN A 128 -0.59 8.42 11.70
CA GLN A 128 0.59 8.65 12.38
C GLN A 128 0.45 9.15 13.76
N SER A 129 -0.53 9.93 14.00
CA SER A 129 -0.71 10.47 15.31
C SER A 129 -0.93 9.41 16.34
N LYS A 130 -1.24 8.18 15.89
CA LYS A 130 -1.48 7.18 16.81
C LYS A 130 -0.44 6.21 16.88
N LYS A 131 0.65 6.32 16.44
CA LYS A 131 1.57 5.36 16.61
C LYS A 131 2.30 4.91 15.55
N ASN A 132 2.64 5.58 14.74
CA ASN A 132 3.41 5.12 13.76
C ASN A 132 3.00 4.09 12.93
N ARG A 133 2.04 4.20 12.26
CA ARG A 133 1.62 3.32 11.37
C ARG A 133 1.71 3.74 10.05
N LEU A 134 2.01 3.10 9.09
CA LEU A 134 2.05 3.38 7.75
C LEU A 134 1.57 2.31 6.98
N PHE A 135 1.21 2.38 5.86
CA PHE A 135 0.71 1.41 5.11
C PHE A 135 0.39 1.31 3.83
N SER A 136 0.16 0.66 3.10
CA SER A 136 0.07 0.37 1.88
C SER A 136 -0.67 -0.51 1.20
N ASN A 137 -0.91 -0.84 0.10
CA ASN A 137 -1.49 -1.59 -0.65
C ASN A 137 -1.62 -2.13 -1.82
N ASP A 138 -1.90 -2.79 -2.48
CA ASP A 138 -1.96 -3.65 -3.31
C ASP A 138 -2.23 -3.89 -4.47
N PRO A 139 -1.96 -4.43 -5.26
CA PRO A 139 -2.06 -4.78 -6.30
C PRO A 139 -2.53 -5.57 -7.04
N GLU A 140 -2.83 -5.96 -7.36
CA GLU A 140 -3.18 -6.53 -8.17
C GLU A 140 -2.96 -7.73 -8.14
N GLU A 141 -3.22 -8.38 -7.96
CA GLU A 141 -3.19 -9.40 -7.96
C GLU A 141 -2.40 -9.97 -8.62
N LEU A 142 -1.93 -10.51 -8.52
CA LEU A 142 -1.09 -11.05 -9.12
C LEU A 142 -1.42 -12.17 -9.61
#